data_f00764d7696ac9c9985123d1dc6b7653
#
_entry.id   f00764d7696ac9c9985123d1dc6b7653
#
_cell.length_a   1.000
_cell.length_b   1.000
_cell.length_c   1.000
_cell.angle_alpha   90.00
_cell.angle_beta   90.00
_cell.angle_gamma   90.00
#
_symmetry.space_group_name_H-M   'P 1'
#
loop_
_entity.id
_entity.type
_entity.pdbx_description
1 polymer ?
#
loop_
_entity_poly.entity_id
_entity_poly.type
_entity_poly.pdbx_seq_one_letter_code
_entity_poly.pdbx_strand_id
1 'polypeptide(L)'
;MAVHRARYRDAAAEAWPLLRRARGSPACRRPTGAVRKSGCPLALTSLPREVLDARWDVVIVDGPSGAAPGEPGRMGTIYTAAALARASAAAGGGDDKVKVDVAVHDVDRTVERWYAWEFLCEDNLVATKGRLWHFRVGAGGPPDAFCNTGPVQIL
;
A
#
# COMPACT_ATOMS: atom_id res chain seq x y z
N MET A 1 5.40 -21.74 -7.26
CA MET A 1 4.56 -20.52 -7.11
C MET A 1 3.38 -20.88 -6.21
N ALA A 2 3.13 -20.08 -5.15
CA ALA A 2 1.97 -20.25 -4.29
C ALA A 2 0.87 -19.29 -4.70
N VAL A 3 -0.38 -19.72 -4.68
CA VAL A 3 -1.56 -18.90 -5.00
C VAL A 3 -2.46 -18.86 -3.77
N HIS A 4 -2.83 -17.67 -3.34
CA HIS A 4 -3.68 -17.45 -2.19
C HIS A 4 -4.90 -16.62 -2.57
N ARG A 5 -6.04 -16.91 -1.95
CA ARG A 5 -7.26 -16.14 -2.15
C ARG A 5 -7.26 -14.95 -1.20
N ALA A 6 -7.41 -13.74 -1.75
CA ALA A 6 -7.67 -12.54 -0.96
C ALA A 6 -9.17 -12.25 -0.90
N ARG A 7 -9.63 -11.67 0.21
CA ARG A 7 -11.00 -11.16 0.36
C ARG A 7 -10.96 -9.64 0.34
N TYR A 8 -11.73 -9.06 -0.56
CA TYR A 8 -11.88 -7.62 -0.70
C TYR A 8 -13.24 -7.21 -0.18
N ARG A 9 -13.28 -6.27 0.76
CA ARG A 9 -14.51 -5.88 1.46
C ARG A 9 -15.20 -4.70 0.79
N ASP A 10 -14.42 -3.84 0.13
CA ASP A 10 -14.87 -2.51 -0.25
C ASP A 10 -14.88 -2.35 -1.76
N ALA A 11 -16.00 -1.80 -2.26
CA ALA A 11 -16.12 -1.42 -3.65
C ALA A 11 -15.28 -0.17 -3.96
N ALA A 12 -14.89 0.00 -5.22
CA ALA A 12 -14.11 1.16 -5.66
C ALA A 12 -14.82 2.50 -5.34
N ALA A 13 -16.15 2.52 -5.36
CA ALA A 13 -16.94 3.69 -4.98
C ALA A 13 -16.71 4.15 -3.54
N GLU A 14 -16.29 3.26 -2.65
CA GLU A 14 -16.04 3.55 -1.23
C GLU A 14 -14.64 4.14 -0.97
N ALA A 15 -13.82 4.33 -2.00
CA ALA A 15 -12.41 4.71 -1.85
C ALA A 15 -12.22 6.00 -1.04
N TRP A 16 -13.01 7.03 -1.27
CA TRP A 16 -12.82 8.32 -0.61
C TRP A 16 -13.25 8.33 0.85
N PRO A 17 -14.43 7.81 1.22
CA PRO A 17 -14.77 7.62 2.64
C PRO A 17 -13.77 6.78 3.41
N LEU A 18 -13.26 5.70 2.79
CA LEU A 18 -12.21 4.86 3.38
C LEU A 18 -10.92 5.62 3.62
N LEU A 19 -10.48 6.42 2.66
CA LEU A 19 -9.24 7.20 2.79
C LEU A 19 -9.35 8.23 3.93
N ARG A 20 -10.49 8.91 4.03
CA ARG A 20 -10.73 9.85 5.13
C ARG A 20 -10.70 9.16 6.49
N ARG A 21 -11.32 7.99 6.62
CA ARG A 21 -11.27 7.20 7.86
C ARG A 21 -9.85 6.74 8.19
N ALA A 22 -9.11 6.28 7.19
CA ALA A 22 -7.73 5.83 7.36
C ALA A 22 -6.82 6.96 7.86
N ARG A 23 -6.96 8.16 7.33
CA ARG A 23 -6.20 9.35 7.78
C ARG A 23 -6.45 9.68 9.24
N GLY A 24 -7.67 9.46 9.73
CA GLY A 24 -8.05 9.67 11.13
C GLY A 24 -7.70 8.51 12.06
N SER A 25 -7.24 7.37 11.53
CA SER A 25 -6.98 6.16 12.31
C SER A 25 -5.48 5.96 12.56
N PRO A 26 -5.02 5.98 13.82
CA PRO A 26 -3.62 5.67 14.13
C PRO A 26 -3.18 4.30 13.62
N ALA A 27 -4.07 3.31 13.60
CA ALA A 27 -3.78 1.96 13.10
C ALA A 27 -3.41 1.96 11.61
N CYS A 28 -4.00 2.87 10.81
CA CYS A 28 -3.70 2.99 9.40
C CYS A 28 -2.45 3.83 9.09
N ARG A 29 -2.05 4.71 10.01
CA ARG A 29 -0.92 5.62 9.79
C ARG A 29 0.44 5.01 10.11
N ARG A 30 0.50 3.96 10.89
CA ARG A 30 1.77 3.34 11.29
C ARG A 30 2.30 2.44 10.17
N PRO A 31 3.40 2.82 9.53
CA PRO A 31 3.98 2.04 8.43
C PRO A 31 4.81 0.83 8.89
N THR A 32 5.12 0.77 10.19
CA THR A 32 5.95 -0.28 10.78
C THR A 32 5.14 -1.17 11.72
N GLY A 33 5.55 -2.43 11.85
CA GLY A 33 4.89 -3.41 12.68
C GLY A 33 4.40 -4.62 11.87
N ALA A 34 3.86 -5.60 12.56
CA ALA A 34 3.35 -6.80 11.93
C ALA A 34 2.05 -6.51 11.17
N VAL A 35 2.09 -6.58 9.85
CA VAL A 35 0.94 -6.30 8.99
C VAL A 35 -0.25 -7.20 9.35
N ARG A 36 0.00 -8.46 9.69
CA ARG A 36 -1.04 -9.41 10.07
C ARG A 36 -1.82 -9.00 11.33
N LYS A 37 -1.22 -8.17 12.20
CA LYS A 37 -1.84 -7.64 13.42
C LYS A 37 -2.42 -6.24 13.23
N SER A 38 -2.43 -5.73 12.02
CA SER A 38 -2.95 -4.39 11.74
C SER A 38 -4.43 -4.27 12.08
N GLY A 39 -4.79 -3.23 12.82
CA GLY A 39 -6.19 -2.84 13.05
C GLY A 39 -6.77 -1.95 11.97
N CYS A 40 -5.99 -1.63 10.93
CA CYS A 40 -6.47 -0.81 9.82
C CYS A 40 -7.45 -1.59 8.94
N PRO A 41 -8.64 -1.04 8.64
CA PRO A 41 -9.60 -1.73 7.76
C PRO A 41 -9.09 -1.90 6.33
N LEU A 42 -8.07 -1.17 5.91
CA LEU A 42 -7.43 -1.33 4.60
C LEU A 42 -6.48 -2.53 4.53
N ALA A 43 -5.99 -3.03 5.66
CA ALA A 43 -5.05 -4.14 5.68
C ALA A 43 -5.74 -5.47 5.33
N LEU A 44 -5.19 -6.20 4.36
CA LEU A 44 -5.68 -7.50 3.93
C LEU A 44 -5.20 -8.60 4.89
N THR A 45 -5.66 -8.54 6.13
CA THR A 45 -5.22 -9.44 7.21
C THR A 45 -5.71 -10.88 7.05
N SER A 46 -6.63 -11.13 6.10
CA SER A 46 -7.08 -12.48 5.76
C SER A 46 -6.06 -13.25 4.89
N LEU A 47 -5.05 -12.58 4.36
CA LEU A 47 -3.94 -13.26 3.68
C LEU A 47 -3.15 -14.14 4.66
N PRO A 48 -2.59 -15.27 4.19
CA PRO A 48 -1.87 -16.18 5.08
C PRO A 48 -0.57 -15.59 5.61
N ARG A 49 -0.09 -16.16 6.72
CA ARG A 49 1.12 -15.69 7.41
C ARG A 49 2.35 -15.71 6.51
N GLU A 50 2.47 -16.72 5.65
CA GLU A 50 3.58 -16.82 4.69
C GLU A 50 3.63 -15.66 3.69
N VAL A 51 2.54 -14.91 3.54
CA VAL A 51 2.51 -13.67 2.76
C VAL A 51 2.78 -12.46 3.65
N LEU A 52 2.09 -12.37 4.78
CA LEU A 52 2.09 -11.17 5.63
C LEU A 52 3.36 -11.05 6.49
N ASP A 53 3.98 -12.16 6.87
CA ASP A 53 5.21 -12.18 7.70
C ASP A 53 6.49 -12.34 6.87
N ALA A 54 6.39 -12.57 5.56
CA ALA A 54 7.55 -12.72 4.68
C ALA A 54 8.24 -11.38 4.41
N ARG A 55 9.53 -11.45 4.10
CA ARG A 55 10.27 -10.33 3.53
C ARG A 55 10.14 -10.35 2.01
N TRP A 56 9.79 -9.22 1.45
CA TRP A 56 9.59 -9.06 0.02
C TRP A 56 10.59 -8.07 -0.56
N ASP A 57 11.18 -8.42 -1.68
CA ASP A 57 12.05 -7.53 -2.46
C ASP A 57 11.25 -6.75 -3.49
N VAL A 58 10.20 -7.38 -4.02
CA VAL A 58 9.32 -6.82 -5.05
C VAL A 58 7.87 -7.14 -4.73
N VAL A 59 7.00 -6.15 -4.82
CA VAL A 59 5.55 -6.31 -4.70
C VAL A 59 4.87 -5.67 -5.92
N ILE A 60 3.98 -6.41 -6.56
CA ILE A 60 3.24 -5.92 -7.72
C ILE A 60 1.76 -5.87 -7.40
N VAL A 61 1.14 -4.73 -7.63
CA VAL A 61 -0.30 -4.50 -7.47
C VAL A 61 -0.96 -4.39 -8.84
N ASP A 62 -1.70 -5.43 -9.22
CA ASP A 62 -2.45 -5.48 -10.48
C ASP A 62 -3.83 -6.13 -10.27
N GLY A 63 -4.41 -5.94 -9.13
CA GLY A 63 -5.73 -6.45 -8.77
C GLY A 63 -6.20 -5.94 -7.41
N PRO A 64 -7.47 -6.12 -7.10
CA PRO A 64 -8.55 -6.64 -7.93
C PRO A 64 -8.93 -5.71 -9.10
N SER A 65 -10.03 -6.00 -9.80
CA SER A 65 -10.44 -5.29 -11.02
C SER A 65 -10.51 -3.77 -10.85
N GLY A 66 -11.31 -3.27 -9.91
CA GLY A 66 -11.44 -1.84 -9.59
C GLY A 66 -11.89 -0.94 -10.75
N ALA A 67 -12.30 -1.51 -11.87
CA ALA A 67 -12.62 -0.75 -13.09
C ALA A 67 -13.98 -0.04 -13.04
N ALA A 68 -14.91 -0.58 -12.27
CA ALA A 68 -16.26 -0.01 -12.10
C ALA A 68 -16.55 0.29 -10.62
N PRO A 69 -17.44 1.24 -10.31
CA PRO A 69 -17.71 1.65 -8.93
C PRO A 69 -18.16 0.52 -8.01
N GLY A 70 -18.92 -0.45 -8.52
CA GLY A 70 -19.42 -1.60 -7.75
C GLY A 70 -18.43 -2.75 -7.62
N GLU A 71 -17.33 -2.73 -8.35
CA GLU A 71 -16.31 -3.77 -8.28
C GLU A 71 -15.37 -3.56 -7.08
N PRO A 72 -14.75 -4.64 -6.57
CA PRO A 72 -13.72 -4.49 -5.54
C PRO A 72 -12.61 -3.55 -5.99
N GLY A 73 -12.33 -2.53 -5.18
CA GLY A 73 -11.26 -1.56 -5.44
C GLY A 73 -9.89 -2.04 -4.95
N ARG A 74 -8.84 -1.38 -5.41
CA ARG A 74 -7.44 -1.70 -5.04
C ARG A 74 -6.94 -1.00 -3.79
N MET A 75 -7.81 -0.34 -3.03
CA MET A 75 -7.45 0.41 -1.83
C MET A 75 -6.66 -0.43 -0.83
N GLY A 76 -7.23 -1.57 -0.44
CA GLY A 76 -6.59 -2.49 0.50
C GLY A 76 -5.33 -3.14 -0.07
N THR A 77 -5.28 -3.44 -1.36
CA THR A 77 -4.11 -4.03 -2.01
C THR A 77 -2.94 -3.05 -2.03
N ILE A 78 -3.18 -1.78 -2.38
CA ILE A 78 -2.14 -0.74 -2.37
C ILE A 78 -1.65 -0.48 -0.95
N TYR A 79 -2.57 -0.34 0.01
CA TYR A 79 -2.21 -0.17 1.42
C TYR A 79 -1.36 -1.32 1.94
N THR A 80 -1.80 -2.56 1.69
CA THR A 80 -1.09 -3.76 2.15
C THR A 80 0.29 -3.88 1.50
N ALA A 81 0.40 -3.58 0.20
CA ALA A 81 1.68 -3.54 -0.50
C ALA A 81 2.65 -2.53 0.15
N ALA A 82 2.18 -1.33 0.46
CA ALA A 82 2.99 -0.31 1.13
C ALA A 82 3.43 -0.75 2.52
N ALA A 83 2.53 -1.34 3.32
CA ALA A 83 2.84 -1.84 4.65
C ALA A 83 3.84 -2.99 4.62
N LEU A 84 3.68 -3.95 3.69
CA LEU A 84 4.63 -5.05 3.49
C LEU A 84 6.01 -4.55 3.06
N ALA A 85 6.06 -3.57 2.17
CA ALA A 85 7.30 -2.99 1.70
C ALA A 85 8.06 -2.28 2.85
N ARG A 86 7.36 -1.49 3.66
CA ARG A 86 7.96 -0.81 4.82
C ARG A 86 8.44 -1.81 5.88
N ALA A 87 7.64 -2.83 6.17
CA ALA A 87 8.02 -3.88 7.12
C ALA A 87 9.24 -4.68 6.63
N SER A 88 9.29 -5.02 5.35
CA SER A 88 10.41 -5.73 4.73
C SER A 88 11.70 -4.90 4.76
N ALA A 89 11.61 -3.62 4.43
CA ALA A 89 12.75 -2.71 4.50
C ALA A 89 13.26 -2.53 5.94
N ALA A 90 12.36 -2.37 6.90
CA ALA A 90 12.70 -2.22 8.32
C ALA A 90 13.37 -3.48 8.87
N ALA A 91 12.93 -4.67 8.45
CA ALA A 91 13.51 -5.96 8.85
C ALA A 91 14.95 -6.16 8.34
N GLY A 92 15.39 -5.36 7.37
CA GLY A 92 16.77 -5.30 6.91
C GLY A 92 17.77 -4.63 7.87
N GLY A 93 17.36 -4.37 9.13
CA GLY A 93 18.24 -3.80 10.16
C GLY A 93 18.34 -2.28 10.16
N GLY A 94 17.41 -1.58 9.53
CA GLY A 94 17.43 -0.12 9.44
C GLY A 94 18.50 0.42 8.48
N ASP A 95 19.08 -0.43 7.65
CA ASP A 95 20.03 -0.02 6.60
C ASP A 95 19.27 0.71 5.50
N ASP A 96 19.64 1.97 5.25
CA ASP A 96 19.07 2.79 4.17
C ASP A 96 19.25 2.19 2.76
N LYS A 97 20.16 1.21 2.65
CA LYS A 97 20.38 0.50 1.39
C LYS A 97 19.31 -0.53 1.07
N VAL A 98 18.58 -1.01 2.09
CA VAL A 98 17.51 -1.99 1.87
C VAL A 98 16.29 -1.26 1.38
N LYS A 99 15.95 -1.50 0.13
CA LYS A 99 14.77 -0.94 -0.54
C LYS A 99 13.91 -2.08 -1.09
N VAL A 100 12.61 -1.84 -1.12
CA VAL A 100 11.63 -2.75 -1.71
C VAL A 100 10.99 -2.07 -2.92
N ASP A 101 10.99 -2.74 -4.04
CA ASP A 101 10.35 -2.24 -5.25
C ASP A 101 8.86 -2.56 -5.22
N VAL A 102 8.02 -1.54 -5.43
CA VAL A 102 6.56 -1.70 -5.50
C VAL A 102 6.07 -1.13 -6.83
N ALA A 103 5.39 -1.95 -7.62
CA ALA A 103 4.79 -1.53 -8.87
C ALA A 103 3.26 -1.53 -8.74
N VAL A 104 2.62 -0.45 -9.17
CA VAL A 104 1.15 -0.31 -9.17
C VAL A 104 0.67 -0.06 -10.59
N HIS A 105 -0.20 -0.94 -11.06
CA HIS A 105 -0.81 -0.83 -12.40
C HIS A 105 -2.12 -0.04 -12.35
N ASP A 106 -2.55 0.47 -13.50
CA ASP A 106 -3.77 1.25 -13.70
C ASP A 106 -3.81 2.59 -12.93
N VAL A 107 -2.66 3.22 -12.76
CA VAL A 107 -2.54 4.53 -12.09
C VAL A 107 -3.09 5.71 -12.91
N ASP A 108 -3.54 5.48 -14.13
CA ASP A 108 -4.38 6.41 -14.87
C ASP A 108 -5.76 6.59 -14.21
N ARG A 109 -6.19 5.61 -13.39
CA ARG A 109 -7.40 5.74 -12.58
C ARG A 109 -7.14 6.57 -11.32
N THR A 110 -8.11 7.38 -10.95
CA THR A 110 -8.00 8.32 -9.83
C THR A 110 -7.78 7.62 -8.49
N VAL A 111 -8.49 6.54 -8.23
CA VAL A 111 -8.38 5.80 -6.95
C VAL A 111 -6.97 5.23 -6.76
N GLU A 112 -6.47 4.51 -7.75
CA GLU A 112 -5.14 3.89 -7.71
C GLU A 112 -4.05 4.93 -7.54
N ARG A 113 -4.15 6.04 -8.26
CA ARG A 113 -3.19 7.14 -8.21
C ARG A 113 -3.12 7.77 -6.81
N TRP A 114 -4.26 8.14 -6.24
CA TRP A 114 -4.31 8.80 -4.94
C TRP A 114 -3.91 7.89 -3.79
N TYR A 115 -4.29 6.61 -3.84
CA TYR A 115 -3.85 5.63 -2.83
C TYR A 115 -2.35 5.35 -2.93
N ALA A 116 -1.80 5.29 -4.15
CA ALA A 116 -0.36 5.15 -4.34
C ALA A 116 0.40 6.36 -3.74
N TRP A 117 -0.05 7.57 -3.99
CA TRP A 117 0.56 8.76 -3.38
C TRP A 117 0.45 8.76 -1.85
N GLU A 118 -0.70 8.38 -1.32
CA GLU A 118 -0.95 8.38 0.12
C GLU A 118 -0.03 7.44 0.89
N PHE A 119 0.17 6.22 0.37
CA PHE A 119 0.86 5.16 1.11
C PHE A 119 2.22 4.77 0.56
N LEU A 120 2.48 4.96 -0.72
CA LEU A 120 3.78 4.70 -1.34
C LEU A 120 4.64 5.96 -1.46
N CYS A 121 4.03 7.13 -1.42
CA CYS A 121 4.63 8.46 -1.39
C CYS A 121 5.23 8.91 -2.73
N GLU A 122 5.00 10.16 -3.07
CA GLU A 122 5.54 10.76 -4.30
C GLU A 122 7.08 10.72 -4.31
N ASP A 123 7.71 10.97 -3.16
CA ASP A 123 9.18 10.95 -3.03
C ASP A 123 9.81 9.59 -3.36
N ASN A 124 9.04 8.52 -3.27
CA ASN A 124 9.51 7.16 -3.56
C ASN A 124 9.28 6.73 -5.01
N LEU A 125 8.61 7.55 -5.82
CA LEU A 125 8.37 7.26 -7.22
C LEU A 125 9.67 7.36 -8.02
N VAL A 126 10.12 6.26 -8.62
CA VAL A 126 11.38 6.19 -9.36
C VAL A 126 11.22 6.08 -10.87
N ALA A 127 10.09 5.57 -11.34
CA ALA A 127 9.81 5.44 -12.77
C ALA A 127 8.32 5.33 -13.06
N THR A 128 7.94 5.77 -14.25
CA THR A 128 6.60 5.63 -14.79
C THR A 128 6.68 5.09 -16.22
N LYS A 129 5.79 4.18 -16.56
CA LYS A 129 5.67 3.67 -17.94
C LYS A 129 4.21 3.34 -18.24
N GLY A 130 3.60 4.12 -19.12
CA GLY A 130 2.19 3.98 -19.45
C GLY A 130 1.33 4.12 -18.18
N ARG A 131 0.57 3.07 -17.86
CA ARG A 131 -0.31 3.03 -16.69
C ARG A 131 0.34 2.38 -15.47
N LEU A 132 1.66 2.18 -15.48
CA LEU A 132 2.41 1.57 -14.39
C LEU A 132 3.28 2.60 -13.70
N TRP A 133 3.20 2.66 -12.37
CA TRP A 133 4.11 3.40 -11.52
C TRP A 133 4.98 2.46 -10.70
N HIS A 134 6.28 2.76 -10.65
CA HIS A 134 7.27 2.03 -9.88
C HIS A 134 7.80 2.90 -8.75
N PHE A 135 7.65 2.40 -7.53
CA PHE A 135 8.12 3.01 -6.29
C PHE A 135 9.27 2.20 -5.71
N ARG A 136 10.17 2.88 -5.01
CA ARG A 136 11.22 2.23 -4.24
C ARG A 136 11.12 2.69 -2.80
N VAL A 137 10.74 1.75 -1.91
CA VAL A 137 10.35 2.03 -0.53
C VAL A 137 11.44 1.58 0.43
N GLY A 138 11.90 2.48 1.29
CA GLY A 138 12.90 2.19 2.33
C GLY A 138 12.30 2.20 3.74
N ALA A 139 13.16 1.93 4.73
CA ALA A 139 12.80 1.94 6.14
C ALA A 139 12.78 3.33 6.76
N GLY A 140 13.40 4.31 6.12
CA GLY A 140 13.47 5.69 6.62
C GLY A 140 12.14 6.39 6.63
N GLY A 141 12.01 7.45 7.42
CA GLY A 141 10.82 8.27 7.51
C GLY A 141 10.17 8.26 8.90
N PRO A 142 9.08 9.02 9.08
CA PRO A 142 8.44 9.12 10.38
C PRO A 142 7.83 7.78 10.83
N PRO A 143 7.85 7.47 12.15
CA PRO A 143 7.33 6.21 12.65
C PRO A 143 5.80 6.15 12.68
N ASP A 144 5.14 7.30 12.53
CA ASP A 144 3.69 7.45 12.63
C ASP A 144 3.03 7.89 11.32
N ALA A 145 3.78 7.88 10.21
CA ALA A 145 3.27 8.22 8.89
C ALA A 145 3.98 7.43 7.79
N PHE A 146 3.30 7.18 6.68
CA PHE A 146 3.90 6.54 5.51
C PHE A 146 4.84 7.49 4.75
N CYS A 147 4.54 8.76 4.74
CA CYS A 147 5.25 9.74 3.93
C CYS A 147 5.87 10.86 4.79
N ASN A 148 7.02 11.40 4.34
CA ASN A 148 7.70 12.52 4.97
C ASN A 148 6.91 13.83 4.83
N THR A 149 6.18 13.97 3.73
CA THR A 149 5.27 15.09 3.49
C THR A 149 3.88 14.80 4.05
N GLY A 150 3.15 15.83 4.43
CA GLY A 150 1.77 15.68 4.88
C GLY A 150 0.86 15.04 3.84
N PRO A 151 -0.37 14.67 4.22
CA PRO A 151 -1.31 14.02 3.30
C PRO A 151 -1.59 14.91 2.09
N VAL A 152 -1.65 14.28 0.92
CA VAL A 152 -2.01 14.98 -0.32
C VAL A 152 -3.46 15.43 -0.20
N GLN A 153 -3.70 16.71 -0.49
CA GLN A 153 -5.06 17.25 -0.44
C GLN A 153 -5.83 16.81 -1.69
N ILE A 154 -6.95 16.16 -1.47
CA ILE A 154 -7.92 15.87 -2.51
C ILE A 154 -8.89 17.05 -2.53
N LEU A 155 -8.83 17.83 -3.57
CA LEU A 155 -9.76 18.94 -3.80
C LEU A 155 -11.10 18.43 -4.32
#